data_87891e1c5616f601dd7118eb9741961a
#
_entry.id   87891e1c5616f601dd7118eb9741961a
#
_cell.length_a   1.000
_cell.length_b   1.000
_cell.length_c   1.000
_cell.angle_alpha   90.00
_cell.angle_beta   90.00
_cell.angle_gamma   90.00
#
_symmetry.space_group_name_H-M   'P 1'
#
loop_
_entity.id
_entity.type
_entity.pdbx_description
1 polymer ?
#
loop_
_entity_poly.entity_id
_entity_poly.type
_entity_poly.pdbx_seq_one_letter_code
_entity_poly.pdbx_strand_id
1 'polypeptide(L)'
;MKYLNLAAITLAATFAAHTASADELAGWKDNTPQSLQSLKAPVRIVNLWATWCGPCRKEMPAMSKWYKAQKKGSVDMVGIALDTSDNIGNFLKQTPVSYPIWRYTGANSRNFMKSYGNNVGVLPFTVVEAPKCGYKQTITGEVNEKSLTEAVKLAHSKFR
;
A
#
# COMPACT_ATOMS: atom_id res chain seq x y z
N MET A 1 5.06 -62.04 28.71
CA MET A 1 4.60 -61.32 27.54
C MET A 1 4.65 -59.84 27.91
N LYS A 2 5.62 -59.08 27.37
CA LYS A 2 5.84 -57.65 27.63
C LYS A 2 5.32 -56.91 26.41
N TYR A 3 4.29 -56.09 26.57
CA TYR A 3 3.77 -55.22 25.52
C TYR A 3 4.59 -53.92 25.52
N LEU A 4 5.36 -53.69 24.44
CA LEU A 4 6.02 -52.42 24.17
C LEU A 4 4.98 -51.45 23.58
N ASN A 5 4.63 -50.39 24.31
CA ASN A 5 3.86 -49.28 23.79
C ASN A 5 4.80 -48.36 22.99
N LEU A 6 4.71 -48.37 21.65
CA LEU A 6 5.29 -47.33 20.82
C LEU A 6 4.36 -46.10 20.83
N ALA A 7 4.78 -45.03 21.55
CA ALA A 7 4.15 -43.75 21.43
C ALA A 7 4.60 -43.10 20.12
N ALA A 8 3.69 -42.98 19.15
CA ALA A 8 3.92 -42.18 17.93
C ALA A 8 3.91 -40.70 18.25
N ILE A 9 5.07 -40.07 18.18
CA ILE A 9 5.20 -38.61 18.29
C ILE A 9 4.88 -38.05 16.90
N THR A 10 3.66 -37.51 16.74
CA THR A 10 3.29 -36.74 15.56
C THR A 10 3.88 -35.35 15.66
N LEU A 11 4.94 -35.09 14.88
CA LEU A 11 5.54 -33.76 14.74
C LEU A 11 4.60 -32.92 13.87
N ALA A 12 3.78 -32.08 14.50
CA ALA A 12 2.98 -31.07 13.80
C ALA A 12 3.90 -29.95 13.31
N ALA A 13 4.23 -29.98 12.01
CA ALA A 13 4.91 -28.87 11.37
C ALA A 13 3.96 -27.67 11.27
N THR A 14 4.11 -26.70 12.17
CA THR A 14 3.43 -25.40 12.06
C THR A 14 4.06 -24.64 10.90
N PHE A 15 3.40 -24.62 9.77
CA PHE A 15 3.68 -23.66 8.70
C PHE A 15 3.34 -22.25 9.22
N ALA A 16 4.34 -21.53 9.69
CA ALA A 16 4.22 -20.09 9.91
C ALA A 16 4.06 -19.44 8.54
N ALA A 17 2.82 -19.15 8.16
CA ALA A 17 2.55 -18.26 7.05
C ALA A 17 3.20 -16.90 7.38
N HIS A 18 4.30 -16.58 6.70
CA HIS A 18 4.89 -15.26 6.73
C HIS A 18 3.89 -14.31 6.06
N THR A 19 2.96 -13.78 6.83
CA THR A 19 2.20 -12.58 6.45
C THR A 19 3.22 -11.47 6.29
N ALA A 20 3.31 -10.88 5.09
CA ALA A 20 4.13 -9.71 4.84
C ALA A 20 3.85 -8.70 5.95
N SER A 21 4.90 -8.36 6.67
CA SER A 21 4.89 -7.73 7.99
C SER A 21 4.15 -6.40 7.96
N ALA A 22 3.08 -6.27 8.74
CA ALA A 22 2.48 -4.99 9.10
C ALA A 22 3.50 -4.02 9.74
N ASP A 23 4.68 -4.51 10.08
CA ASP A 23 5.74 -3.83 10.82
C ASP A 23 6.69 -2.99 9.94
N GLU A 24 6.53 -3.01 8.60
CA GLU A 24 7.43 -2.28 7.70
C GLU A 24 6.85 -0.96 7.18
N LEU A 25 5.69 -0.52 7.68
CA LEU A 25 5.09 0.76 7.34
C LEU A 25 5.02 1.66 8.57
N ALA A 26 5.43 2.90 8.40
CA ALA A 26 5.37 3.91 9.46
C ALA A 26 4.92 5.27 8.94
N GLY A 27 4.36 6.09 9.82
CA GLY A 27 4.18 7.52 9.56
C GLY A 27 5.53 8.16 9.23
N TRP A 28 5.59 8.92 8.15
CA TRP A 28 6.86 9.50 7.70
C TRP A 28 7.47 10.50 8.70
N LYS A 29 6.62 11.14 9.52
CA LYS A 29 7.01 12.22 10.43
C LYS A 29 7.41 11.72 11.82
N ASP A 30 6.71 10.74 12.36
CA ASP A 30 6.78 10.33 13.76
C ASP A 30 7.16 8.85 13.95
N ASN A 31 7.36 8.14 12.86
CA ASN A 31 7.62 6.69 12.85
C ASN A 31 6.54 5.83 13.52
N THR A 32 5.33 6.33 13.72
CA THR A 32 4.24 5.50 14.25
C THR A 32 3.94 4.35 13.30
N PRO A 33 3.85 3.10 13.79
CA PRO A 33 3.50 1.95 12.98
C PRO A 33 2.18 2.16 12.24
N GLN A 34 2.15 1.81 10.96
CA GLN A 34 0.99 1.96 10.09
C GLN A 34 0.58 0.62 9.49
N SER A 35 -0.70 0.48 9.20
CA SER A 35 -1.22 -0.74 8.59
C SER A 35 -2.35 -0.42 7.61
N LEU A 36 -2.36 -1.09 6.44
CA LEU A 36 -3.44 -0.97 5.47
C LEU A 36 -4.79 -1.41 6.04
N GLN A 37 -4.81 -2.25 7.07
CA GLN A 37 -6.02 -2.66 7.78
C GLN A 37 -6.70 -1.51 8.55
N SER A 38 -5.98 -0.42 8.81
CA SER A 38 -6.56 0.79 9.42
C SER A 38 -7.43 1.59 8.44
N LEU A 39 -7.25 1.41 7.14
CA LEU A 39 -8.04 2.03 6.09
C LEU A 39 -9.38 1.31 5.97
N LYS A 40 -10.49 2.01 6.24
CA LYS A 40 -11.83 1.40 6.42
C LYS A 40 -12.78 1.63 5.26
N ALA A 41 -12.45 2.54 4.33
CA ALA A 41 -13.27 2.76 3.14
C ALA A 41 -13.41 1.48 2.29
N PRO A 42 -14.52 1.30 1.57
CA PRO A 42 -14.73 0.13 0.72
C PRO A 42 -13.68 -0.01 -0.39
N VAL A 43 -13.20 1.11 -0.90
CA VAL A 43 -12.11 1.16 -1.88
C VAL A 43 -10.91 1.86 -1.25
N ARG A 44 -9.72 1.34 -1.52
CA ARG A 44 -8.48 2.01 -1.11
C ARG A 44 -7.49 2.13 -2.26
N ILE A 45 -6.74 3.20 -2.24
CA ILE A 45 -5.67 3.49 -3.19
C ILE A 45 -4.36 3.50 -2.43
N VAL A 46 -3.40 2.71 -2.89
CA VAL A 46 -2.02 2.68 -2.40
C VAL A 46 -1.13 3.13 -3.55
N ASN A 47 -0.45 4.27 -3.37
CA ASN A 47 0.50 4.79 -4.35
C ASN A 47 1.93 4.63 -3.82
N LEU A 48 2.75 3.87 -4.53
CA LEU A 48 4.18 3.70 -4.23
C LEU A 48 4.96 4.77 -4.98
N TRP A 49 5.78 5.54 -4.25
CA TRP A 49 6.48 6.69 -4.79
C TRP A 49 7.83 6.95 -4.09
N ALA A 50 8.61 7.90 -4.62
CA ALA A 50 9.82 8.39 -3.97
C ALA A 50 10.07 9.87 -4.34
N THR A 51 10.81 10.61 -3.51
CA THR A 51 11.10 12.03 -3.74
C THR A 51 12.01 12.27 -4.94
N TRP A 52 12.86 11.31 -5.28
CA TRP A 52 13.73 11.34 -6.46
C TRP A 52 13.04 10.92 -7.76
N CYS A 53 11.80 10.42 -7.69
CA CYS A 53 11.01 9.98 -8.84
C CYS A 53 10.29 11.20 -9.47
N GLY A 54 10.76 11.68 -10.60
CA GLY A 54 10.19 12.83 -11.31
C GLY A 54 8.69 12.67 -11.64
N PRO A 55 8.28 11.57 -12.31
CA PRO A 55 6.85 11.31 -12.58
C PRO A 55 5.99 11.22 -11.32
N CYS A 56 6.50 10.66 -10.21
CA CYS A 56 5.78 10.63 -8.94
C CYS A 56 5.44 12.04 -8.44
N ARG A 57 6.45 12.92 -8.46
CA ARG A 57 6.29 14.32 -8.03
C ARG A 57 5.26 15.08 -8.88
N LYS A 58 5.18 14.73 -10.16
CA LYS A 58 4.27 15.37 -11.12
C LYS A 58 2.81 14.97 -10.89
N GLU A 59 2.52 13.70 -10.57
CA GLU A 59 1.15 13.23 -10.36
C GLU A 59 0.54 13.64 -9.01
N MET A 60 1.37 13.82 -7.95
CA MET A 60 0.89 14.00 -6.58
C MET A 60 -0.05 15.19 -6.36
N PRO A 61 0.16 16.39 -6.98
CA PRO A 61 -0.79 17.49 -6.89
C PRO A 61 -2.18 17.15 -7.44
N ALA A 62 -2.25 16.47 -8.58
CA ALA A 62 -3.51 16.04 -9.18
C ALA A 62 -4.21 14.98 -8.32
N MET A 63 -3.46 14.01 -7.80
CA MET A 63 -3.97 13.01 -6.85
C MET A 63 -4.54 13.67 -5.58
N SER A 64 -3.83 14.67 -5.04
CA SER A 64 -4.25 15.43 -3.86
C SER A 64 -5.56 16.19 -4.09
N LYS A 65 -5.68 16.86 -5.23
CA LYS A 65 -6.90 17.55 -5.65
C LYS A 65 -8.06 16.56 -5.83
N TRP A 66 -7.81 15.47 -6.54
CA TRP A 66 -8.79 14.42 -6.76
C TRP A 66 -9.30 13.82 -5.44
N TYR A 67 -8.39 13.50 -4.51
CA TYR A 67 -8.75 12.91 -3.21
C TYR A 67 -9.60 13.85 -2.36
N LYS A 68 -9.29 15.15 -2.33
CA LYS A 68 -10.12 16.16 -1.64
C LYS A 68 -11.55 16.23 -2.14
N ALA A 69 -11.77 15.93 -3.41
CA ALA A 69 -13.09 15.98 -4.04
C ALA A 69 -13.94 14.72 -3.76
N GLN A 70 -13.34 13.67 -3.17
CA GLN A 70 -14.07 12.45 -2.89
C GLN A 70 -15.00 12.60 -1.68
N LYS A 71 -16.14 11.93 -1.73
CA LYS A 71 -17.03 11.84 -0.56
C LYS A 71 -16.29 11.15 0.59
N LYS A 72 -16.33 11.75 1.77
CA LYS A 72 -15.67 11.21 2.96
C LYS A 72 -16.11 9.75 3.21
N GLY A 73 -15.15 8.86 3.39
CA GLY A 73 -15.39 7.44 3.67
C GLY A 73 -15.71 6.58 2.44
N SER A 74 -15.77 7.15 1.22
CA SER A 74 -15.96 6.36 -0.01
C SER A 74 -14.68 5.71 -0.50
N VAL A 75 -13.54 6.38 -0.29
CA VAL A 75 -12.21 5.95 -0.70
C VAL A 75 -11.21 6.35 0.39
N ASP A 76 -10.32 5.45 0.73
CA ASP A 76 -9.09 5.78 1.45
C ASP A 76 -7.91 5.82 0.46
N MET A 77 -7.00 6.77 0.65
CA MET A 77 -5.79 6.89 -0.15
C MET A 77 -4.59 7.02 0.77
N VAL A 78 -3.49 6.37 0.42
CA VAL A 78 -2.19 6.53 1.08
C VAL A 78 -1.07 6.52 0.05
N GLY A 79 -0.12 7.44 0.22
CA GLY A 79 1.15 7.40 -0.49
C GLY A 79 2.21 6.72 0.38
N ILE A 80 2.80 5.63 -0.09
CA ILE A 80 3.90 4.94 0.60
C ILE A 80 5.21 5.31 -0.07
N ALA A 81 6.01 6.08 0.64
CA ALA A 81 7.31 6.53 0.16
C ALA A 81 8.40 5.48 0.36
N LEU A 82 9.18 5.22 -0.68
CA LEU A 82 10.42 4.44 -0.63
C LEU A 82 11.61 5.40 -0.46
N ASP A 83 11.60 6.13 0.67
CA ASP A 83 12.55 7.22 0.91
C ASP A 83 12.73 7.49 2.42
N THR A 84 13.66 8.38 2.75
CA THR A 84 13.91 8.80 4.13
C THR A 84 12.90 9.85 4.60
N SER A 85 12.67 9.92 5.92
CA SER A 85 11.80 10.94 6.52
C SER A 85 12.21 12.36 6.17
N ASP A 86 13.52 12.65 6.13
CA ASP A 86 14.03 13.99 5.82
C ASP A 86 13.74 14.40 4.38
N ASN A 87 13.96 13.50 3.42
CA ASN A 87 13.66 13.74 2.02
C ASN A 87 12.15 13.94 1.81
N ILE A 88 11.33 13.10 2.42
CA ILE A 88 9.86 13.21 2.37
C ILE A 88 9.43 14.55 2.96
N GLY A 89 9.94 14.93 4.14
CA GLY A 89 9.61 16.18 4.80
C GLY A 89 9.98 17.42 3.98
N ASN A 90 11.16 17.42 3.38
CA ASN A 90 11.63 18.51 2.51
C ASN A 90 10.77 18.64 1.24
N PHE A 91 10.38 17.52 0.65
CA PHE A 91 9.49 17.51 -0.50
C PHE A 91 8.08 18.02 -0.15
N LEU A 92 7.48 17.54 0.94
CA LEU A 92 6.12 17.88 1.34
C LEU A 92 5.97 19.33 1.81
N LYS A 93 7.06 20.00 2.24
CA LYS A 93 7.07 21.46 2.48
C LYS A 93 6.79 22.25 1.21
N GLN A 94 7.26 21.77 0.06
CA GLN A 94 7.11 22.43 -1.24
C GLN A 94 5.86 21.93 -1.99
N THR A 95 5.47 20.69 -1.77
CA THR A 95 4.34 20.03 -2.45
C THR A 95 3.45 19.32 -1.42
N PRO A 96 2.65 20.08 -0.66
CA PRO A 96 1.76 19.47 0.33
C PRO A 96 0.65 18.67 -0.35
N VAL A 97 0.31 17.52 0.24
CA VAL A 97 -0.77 16.65 -0.23
C VAL A 97 -1.86 16.49 0.83
N SER A 98 -3.07 16.12 0.41
CA SER A 98 -4.25 16.01 1.27
C SER A 98 -4.52 14.61 1.80
N TYR A 99 -3.76 13.62 1.34
CA TYR A 99 -3.87 12.23 1.78
C TYR A 99 -2.68 11.84 2.67
N PRO A 100 -2.83 10.82 3.54
CA PRO A 100 -1.76 10.34 4.39
C PRO A 100 -0.53 9.90 3.59
N ILE A 101 0.64 10.24 4.12
CA ILE A 101 1.92 9.74 3.63
C ILE A 101 2.51 8.84 4.70
N TRP A 102 2.81 7.62 4.31
CA TRP A 102 3.58 6.67 5.08
C TRP A 102 4.92 6.45 4.40
N ARG A 103 5.84 5.82 5.08
CA ARG A 103 7.10 5.38 4.50
C ARG A 103 7.32 3.89 4.73
N TYR A 104 8.01 3.27 3.81
CA TYR A 104 8.52 1.92 3.98
C TYR A 104 9.79 1.97 4.83
N THR A 105 9.88 1.13 5.86
CA THR A 105 10.98 1.09 6.82
C THR A 105 11.84 -0.17 6.70
N GLY A 106 11.44 -1.13 5.89
CA GLY A 106 12.14 -2.38 5.72
C GLY A 106 13.40 -2.24 4.85
N ALA A 107 14.20 -3.30 4.83
CA ALA A 107 15.49 -3.32 4.12
C ALA A 107 15.39 -3.69 2.63
N ASN A 108 14.26 -4.26 2.18
CA ASN A 108 14.12 -4.81 0.82
C ASN A 108 12.94 -4.20 0.06
N SER A 109 13.14 -2.97 -0.44
CA SER A 109 12.12 -2.25 -1.20
C SER A 109 11.66 -2.99 -2.47
N ARG A 110 12.54 -3.78 -3.10
CA ARG A 110 12.15 -4.58 -4.28
C ARG A 110 11.14 -5.66 -3.92
N ASN A 111 11.35 -6.42 -2.85
CA ASN A 111 10.38 -7.43 -2.39
C ASN A 111 9.09 -6.77 -1.89
N PHE A 112 9.20 -5.62 -1.23
CA PHE A 112 8.05 -4.81 -0.84
C PHE A 112 7.22 -4.40 -2.07
N MET A 113 7.82 -3.84 -3.10
CA MET A 113 7.12 -3.48 -4.33
C MET A 113 6.46 -4.71 -5.00
N LYS A 114 7.15 -5.85 -5.04
CA LYS A 114 6.61 -7.12 -5.57
C LYS A 114 5.36 -7.59 -4.82
N SER A 115 5.28 -7.40 -3.50
CA SER A 115 4.09 -7.79 -2.71
C SER A 115 2.84 -7.00 -3.12
N TYR A 116 3.01 -5.81 -3.69
CA TYR A 116 1.93 -5.02 -4.29
C TYR A 116 1.64 -5.38 -5.75
N GLY A 117 2.43 -6.26 -6.37
CA GLY A 117 2.31 -6.64 -7.78
C GLY A 117 3.25 -5.87 -8.72
N ASN A 118 4.12 -5.01 -8.18
CA ASN A 118 5.14 -4.29 -8.95
C ASN A 118 6.38 -5.17 -9.15
N ASN A 119 6.28 -6.12 -10.07
CA ASN A 119 7.36 -7.09 -10.33
C ASN A 119 8.59 -6.47 -11.00
N VAL A 120 8.41 -5.34 -11.69
CA VAL A 120 9.47 -4.64 -12.42
C VAL A 120 10.24 -3.66 -11.54
N GLY A 121 9.60 -3.16 -10.47
CA GLY A 121 10.20 -2.19 -9.55
C GLY A 121 10.19 -0.76 -10.08
N VAL A 122 9.20 -0.40 -10.91
CA VAL A 122 9.03 0.94 -11.51
C VAL A 122 8.17 1.82 -10.61
N LEU A 123 8.50 3.11 -10.51
CA LEU A 123 7.71 4.13 -9.84
C LEU A 123 7.30 5.25 -10.82
N PRO A 124 6.12 5.87 -10.64
CA PRO A 124 5.11 5.57 -9.63
C PRO A 124 4.37 4.27 -9.94
N PHE A 125 3.79 3.67 -8.89
CA PHE A 125 2.99 2.46 -9.03
C PHE A 125 1.78 2.57 -8.12
N THR A 126 0.58 2.45 -8.69
CA THR A 126 -0.67 2.63 -7.96
C THR A 126 -1.47 1.34 -7.93
N VAL A 127 -1.96 1.00 -6.74
CA VAL A 127 -2.89 -0.12 -6.52
C VAL A 127 -4.24 0.46 -6.11
N VAL A 128 -5.28 0.06 -6.83
CA VAL A 128 -6.68 0.36 -6.47
C VAL A 128 -7.34 -0.97 -6.13
N GLU A 129 -7.86 -1.08 -4.92
CA GLU A 129 -8.42 -2.34 -4.45
C GLU A 129 -9.72 -2.17 -3.65
N ALA A 130 -10.57 -3.18 -3.72
CA ALA A 130 -11.74 -3.36 -2.89
C ALA A 130 -11.59 -4.68 -2.12
N PRO A 131 -10.91 -4.67 -0.94
CA PRO A 131 -10.48 -5.89 -0.26
C PRO A 131 -11.61 -6.83 0.11
N LYS A 132 -12.78 -6.29 0.48
CA LYS A 132 -13.96 -7.09 0.84
C LYS A 132 -14.54 -7.90 -0.35
N CYS A 133 -14.23 -7.47 -1.59
CA CYS A 133 -14.67 -8.14 -2.82
C CYS A 133 -13.53 -8.90 -3.50
N GLY A 134 -12.34 -8.94 -2.92
CA GLY A 134 -11.15 -9.55 -3.53
C GLY A 134 -10.68 -8.85 -4.81
N TYR A 135 -11.13 -7.61 -5.06
CA TYR A 135 -10.75 -6.87 -6.26
C TYR A 135 -9.44 -6.11 -6.06
N LYS A 136 -8.57 -6.19 -7.06
CA LYS A 136 -7.30 -5.45 -7.12
C LYS A 136 -6.97 -5.10 -8.57
N GLN A 137 -6.63 -3.84 -8.81
CA GLN A 137 -6.10 -3.33 -10.08
C GLN A 137 -4.78 -2.61 -9.82
N THR A 138 -3.81 -2.80 -10.69
CA THR A 138 -2.51 -2.10 -10.64
C THR A 138 -2.36 -1.18 -11.82
N ILE A 139 -1.73 -0.03 -11.61
CA ILE A 139 -1.40 0.96 -12.63
C ILE A 139 0.08 1.29 -12.51
N THR A 140 0.83 1.06 -13.56
CA THR A 140 2.25 1.40 -13.66
C THR A 140 2.40 2.74 -14.37
N GLY A 141 3.20 3.65 -13.78
CA GLY A 141 3.39 5.00 -14.31
C GLY A 141 2.40 6.02 -13.75
N GLU A 142 2.44 7.24 -14.29
CA GLU A 142 1.64 8.37 -13.82
C GLU A 142 0.13 8.12 -13.89
N VAL A 143 -0.57 8.49 -12.84
CA VAL A 143 -2.03 8.57 -12.81
C VAL A 143 -2.50 10.02 -12.89
N ASN A 144 -3.75 10.20 -13.33
CA ASN A 144 -4.42 11.50 -13.35
C ASN A 144 -5.84 11.38 -12.79
N GLU A 145 -6.54 12.51 -12.66
CA GLU A 145 -7.90 12.54 -12.08
C GLU A 145 -8.87 11.61 -12.82
N LYS A 146 -8.75 11.50 -14.16
CA LYS A 146 -9.61 10.63 -14.98
C LYS A 146 -9.33 9.15 -14.70
N SER A 147 -8.07 8.73 -14.78
CA SER A 147 -7.69 7.33 -14.54
C SER A 147 -8.01 6.86 -13.12
N LEU A 148 -7.84 7.73 -12.11
CA LEU A 148 -8.25 7.43 -10.74
C LEU A 148 -9.77 7.27 -10.62
N THR A 149 -10.54 8.18 -11.24
CA THR A 149 -12.01 8.11 -11.24
C THR A 149 -12.52 6.81 -11.85
N GLU A 150 -11.97 6.42 -13.00
CA GLU A 150 -12.33 5.19 -13.71
C GLU A 150 -11.99 3.95 -12.88
N ALA A 151 -10.78 3.89 -12.30
CA ALA A 151 -10.34 2.76 -11.50
C ALA A 151 -11.18 2.60 -10.23
N VAL A 152 -11.48 3.70 -9.53
CA VAL A 152 -12.33 3.67 -8.32
C VAL A 152 -13.77 3.33 -8.65
N LYS A 153 -14.34 3.85 -9.73
CA LYS A 153 -15.68 3.49 -10.20
C LYS A 153 -15.77 1.99 -10.49
N LEU A 154 -14.76 1.43 -11.14
CA LEU A 154 -14.68 0.00 -11.41
C LEU A 154 -14.57 -0.82 -10.11
N ALA A 155 -13.75 -0.39 -9.16
CA ALA A 155 -13.65 -1.05 -7.85
C ALA A 155 -14.98 -1.03 -7.10
N HIS A 156 -15.69 0.12 -7.08
CA HIS A 156 -17.02 0.22 -6.47
C HIS A 156 -18.07 -0.68 -7.13
N SER A 157 -17.98 -0.91 -8.44
CA SER A 157 -18.92 -1.78 -9.16
C SER A 157 -18.83 -3.26 -8.75
N LYS A 158 -17.79 -3.65 -8.00
CA LYS A 158 -17.58 -5.03 -7.51
C LYS A 158 -18.37 -5.33 -6.22
N PHE A 159 -18.95 -4.32 -5.57
CA PHE A 159 -19.80 -4.46 -4.37
C PHE A 159 -21.27 -4.75 -4.75
N ARG A 160 -21.50 -5.68 -5.66
CA ARG A 160 -22.86 -6.11 -6.03
C ARG A 160 -23.27 -7.37 -5.29
#